data_eeed3fa30121eec2a77c2b0951cb5149
#
_entry.id   eeed3fa30121eec2a77c2b0951cb5149
#
_cell.length_a   1.000
_cell.length_b   1.000
_cell.length_c   1.000
_cell.angle_alpha   90.00
_cell.angle_beta   90.00
_cell.angle_gamma   90.00
#
_symmetry.space_group_name_H-M   'P 1'
#
loop_
_entity.id
_entity.type
_entity.pdbx_description
1 polymer ?
#
loop_
_entity_poly.entity_id
_entity_poly.type
_entity_poly.pdbx_seq_one_letter_code
_entity_poly.pdbx_strand_id
1 'polypeptide(L)'
;MDQVNRMIENVVGVMPVPLGIAVNFLINGKDYLIPMAIEEPSVLAAASYAAKLARARGGFTASTTEPVMIGQIQVVGVEDPHHARITVLHAKDEILKHANEQDPILVSVGGGAKDLQVKVIDTVQGPMVIVEILVDCRDAMGANAVNTMSEAVAPLIERITGGRVYLRIISNLATKRLARAKVVIAKEAVGGEAVVDGIIQAYAFAASDPYRCATHNKGVMNGVSAVVLATGNDTRAMEAGAHAYASISGRYKPLTVWEKTREGDLVGTIELPVAVGLVGGATKAHPVARVNVKILGVKTATELGEVLACIGLAQNLAALRALADEGIQRGHMALHARNIAVEAGATGDLVDTVVQRMVEEKMIRLDRAQQLLHELGVETRST
;
A
#
# COMPACT_ATOMS: atom_id res chain seq x y z
N MET A 1 -5.43 -23.75 15.18
CA MET A 1 -4.59 -24.54 14.24
C MET A 1 -5.37 -24.93 12.98
N ASP A 2 -6.56 -25.51 13.06
CA ASP A 2 -7.32 -26.00 11.88
C ASP A 2 -7.60 -24.94 10.80
N GLN A 3 -7.82 -23.69 11.21
CA GLN A 3 -8.02 -22.60 10.26
C GLN A 3 -6.74 -22.23 9.52
N VAL A 4 -5.62 -22.19 10.24
CA VAL A 4 -4.32 -21.78 9.67
C VAL A 4 -3.78 -22.86 8.72
N ASN A 5 -4.03 -24.14 9.03
CA ASN A 5 -3.74 -25.28 8.15
C ASN A 5 -4.45 -25.25 6.79
N ARG A 6 -5.53 -24.42 6.68
CA ARG A 6 -6.25 -24.21 5.41
C ARG A 6 -5.74 -23.00 4.63
N MET A 7 -4.84 -22.22 5.21
CA MET A 7 -4.30 -21.00 4.57
C MET A 7 -2.99 -21.25 3.85
N ILE A 8 -2.12 -22.08 4.44
CA ILE A 8 -0.84 -22.49 3.85
C ILE A 8 -0.55 -23.95 4.21
N GLU A 9 0.40 -24.57 3.54
CA GLU A 9 0.87 -25.94 3.76
C GLU A 9 1.86 -26.02 4.93
N ASN A 10 1.96 -27.20 5.56
CA ASN A 10 2.97 -27.55 6.56
C ASN A 10 3.05 -26.58 7.75
N VAL A 11 1.91 -26.15 8.27
CA VAL A 11 1.83 -25.18 9.36
C VAL A 11 2.41 -25.74 10.66
N VAL A 12 3.39 -25.06 11.24
CA VAL A 12 4.00 -25.38 12.53
C VAL A 12 3.62 -24.39 13.65
N GLY A 13 3.06 -23.22 13.29
CA GLY A 13 2.69 -22.18 14.25
C GLY A 13 2.15 -20.92 13.58
N VAL A 14 1.92 -19.89 14.40
CA VAL A 14 1.47 -18.57 13.97
C VAL A 14 2.45 -17.53 14.47
N MET A 15 2.86 -16.61 13.61
CA MET A 15 3.64 -15.44 14.00
C MET A 15 2.70 -14.23 14.09
N PRO A 16 2.36 -13.75 15.29
CA PRO A 16 1.45 -12.64 15.46
C PRO A 16 2.11 -11.31 15.07
N VAL A 17 1.33 -10.45 14.38
CA VAL A 17 1.70 -9.06 14.10
C VAL A 17 0.78 -8.16 14.91
N PRO A 18 1.28 -7.12 15.61
CA PRO A 18 0.45 -6.18 16.36
C PRO A 18 -0.60 -5.53 15.47
N LEU A 19 -1.83 -5.41 16.00
CA LEU A 19 -2.95 -4.78 15.33
C LEU A 19 -3.43 -3.59 16.16
N GLY A 20 -3.49 -2.41 15.57
CA GLY A 20 -4.01 -1.21 16.20
C GLY A 20 -4.96 -0.45 15.27
N ILE A 21 -5.48 0.69 15.73
CA ILE A 21 -6.43 1.51 15.00
C ILE A 21 -5.90 2.94 14.89
N ALA A 22 -5.69 3.43 13.66
CA ALA A 22 -5.43 4.83 13.41
C ALA A 22 -6.74 5.62 13.42
N VAL A 23 -6.69 6.82 13.99
CA VAL A 23 -7.85 7.68 14.27
C VAL A 23 -7.72 9.05 13.60
N ASN A 24 -8.75 9.89 13.72
CA ASN A 24 -8.83 11.25 13.20
C ASN A 24 -8.99 11.37 11.68
N PHE A 25 -9.06 10.29 10.94
CA PHE A 25 -9.22 10.34 9.49
C PHE A 25 -10.60 10.85 9.10
N LEU A 26 -10.64 11.99 8.40
CA LEU A 26 -11.80 12.52 7.71
C LEU A 26 -11.50 12.45 6.21
N ILE A 27 -12.22 11.60 5.49
CA ILE A 27 -12.02 11.34 4.05
C ILE A 27 -13.34 11.56 3.34
N ASN A 28 -13.37 12.45 2.36
CA ASN A 28 -14.59 12.79 1.60
C ASN A 28 -15.78 13.14 2.53
N GLY A 29 -15.51 13.80 3.66
CA GLY A 29 -16.53 14.20 4.65
C GLY A 29 -17.01 13.11 5.60
N LYS A 30 -16.44 11.89 5.53
CA LYS A 30 -16.76 10.76 6.41
C LYS A 30 -15.60 10.44 7.34
N ASP A 31 -15.90 10.20 8.61
CA ASP A 31 -14.93 9.75 9.61
C ASP A 31 -14.61 8.25 9.47
N TYR A 32 -13.33 7.91 9.63
CA TYR A 32 -12.85 6.52 9.57
C TYR A 32 -11.99 6.16 10.76
N LEU A 33 -12.19 4.95 11.28
CA LEU A 33 -11.27 4.22 12.14
C LEU A 33 -10.53 3.22 11.27
N ILE A 34 -9.21 3.34 11.15
CA ILE A 34 -8.43 2.57 10.17
C ILE A 34 -7.59 1.50 10.90
N PRO A 35 -7.97 0.21 10.81
CA PRO A 35 -7.17 -0.89 11.34
C PRO A 35 -5.84 -1.01 10.57
N MET A 36 -4.75 -1.16 11.31
CA MET A 36 -3.40 -1.30 10.79
C MET A 36 -2.67 -2.43 11.51
N ALA A 37 -2.11 -3.37 10.77
CA ALA A 37 -1.29 -4.45 11.29
C ALA A 37 0.18 -4.21 10.90
N ILE A 38 1.03 -3.94 11.89
CA ILE A 38 2.45 -3.61 11.67
C ILE A 38 3.23 -3.80 12.96
N GLU A 39 4.50 -4.20 12.85
CA GLU A 39 5.44 -4.40 13.96
C GLU A 39 6.20 -3.12 14.33
N GLU A 40 6.23 -2.12 13.44
CA GLU A 40 7.02 -0.91 13.63
C GLU A 40 6.30 0.07 14.57
N PRO A 41 6.92 0.52 15.68
CA PRO A 41 6.33 1.49 16.58
C PRO A 41 6.16 2.87 15.91
N SER A 42 5.28 3.69 16.45
CA SER A 42 4.98 5.05 16.03
C SER A 42 4.17 5.18 14.71
N VAL A 43 4.05 4.16 13.87
CA VAL A 43 3.37 4.25 12.58
C VAL A 43 1.91 4.71 12.75
N LEU A 44 1.16 4.07 13.64
CA LEU A 44 -0.24 4.42 13.90
C LEU A 44 -0.39 5.82 14.51
N ALA A 45 0.49 6.16 15.47
CA ALA A 45 0.47 7.45 16.12
C ALA A 45 0.79 8.58 15.13
N ALA A 46 1.80 8.37 14.27
CA ALA A 46 2.21 9.29 13.23
C ALA A 46 1.10 9.56 12.21
N ALA A 47 0.47 8.50 11.69
CA ALA A 47 -0.66 8.61 10.77
C ALA A 47 -1.86 9.33 11.40
N SER A 48 -2.22 8.97 12.65
CA SER A 48 -3.32 9.59 13.38
C SER A 48 -3.07 11.06 13.68
N TYR A 49 -1.81 11.44 13.95
CA TYR A 49 -1.42 12.83 14.17
C TYR A 49 -1.51 13.63 12.85
N ALA A 50 -0.98 13.12 11.75
CA ALA A 50 -1.11 13.76 10.45
C ALA A 50 -2.58 13.95 10.05
N ALA A 51 -3.42 12.93 10.28
CA ALA A 51 -4.85 13.02 10.05
C ALA A 51 -5.53 14.10 10.92
N LYS A 52 -5.10 14.26 12.20
CA LYS A 52 -5.58 15.34 13.05
C LYS A 52 -5.24 16.72 12.48
N LEU A 53 -4.02 16.92 11.95
CA LEU A 53 -3.62 18.18 11.31
C LEU A 53 -4.48 18.50 10.08
N ALA A 54 -4.80 17.46 9.28
CA ALA A 54 -5.62 17.59 8.07
C ALA A 54 -7.05 18.07 8.36
N ARG A 55 -7.64 17.73 9.50
CA ARG A 55 -9.03 18.07 9.85
C ARG A 55 -9.32 19.56 9.82
N ALA A 56 -8.35 20.41 10.16
CA ALA A 56 -8.52 21.86 10.19
C ALA A 56 -8.90 22.47 8.83
N ARG A 57 -8.56 21.78 7.74
CA ARG A 57 -8.89 22.15 6.34
C ARG A 57 -9.84 21.15 5.66
N GLY A 58 -10.65 20.41 6.44
CA GLY A 58 -11.67 19.51 5.91
C GLY A 58 -11.21 18.07 5.63
N GLY A 59 -10.01 17.69 6.07
CA GLY A 59 -9.49 16.32 5.93
C GLY A 59 -8.93 16.04 4.53
N PHE A 60 -9.08 14.79 4.09
CA PHE A 60 -8.60 14.31 2.80
C PHE A 60 -9.73 14.29 1.77
N THR A 61 -9.40 14.63 0.53
CA THR A 61 -10.23 14.35 -0.64
C THR A 61 -9.58 13.23 -1.43
N ALA A 62 -10.34 12.19 -1.76
CA ALA A 62 -9.84 11.02 -2.45
C ALA A 62 -10.77 10.57 -3.59
N SER A 63 -10.21 9.89 -4.56
CA SER A 63 -10.93 9.27 -5.68
C SER A 63 -10.17 8.07 -6.21
N THR A 64 -10.88 7.20 -6.96
CA THR A 64 -10.28 6.07 -7.66
C THR A 64 -10.69 6.06 -9.13
N THR A 65 -9.90 5.38 -9.95
CA THR A 65 -10.36 4.93 -11.27
C THR A 65 -11.26 3.70 -11.12
N GLU A 66 -11.86 3.24 -12.22
CA GLU A 66 -12.53 1.95 -12.28
C GLU A 66 -11.59 0.81 -11.81
N PRO A 67 -12.14 -0.25 -11.16
CA PRO A 67 -11.33 -1.34 -10.59
C PRO A 67 -10.86 -2.35 -11.65
N VAL A 68 -10.16 -1.86 -12.67
CA VAL A 68 -9.72 -2.64 -13.83
C VAL A 68 -8.32 -3.20 -13.61
N MET A 69 -8.19 -4.52 -13.71
CA MET A 69 -6.93 -5.24 -13.69
C MET A 69 -6.50 -5.64 -15.11
N ILE A 70 -5.21 -5.93 -15.28
CA ILE A 70 -4.60 -6.28 -16.56
C ILE A 70 -4.16 -7.74 -16.53
N GLY A 71 -4.69 -8.57 -17.42
CA GLY A 71 -4.19 -9.91 -17.68
C GLY A 71 -3.29 -9.91 -18.91
N GLN A 72 -2.05 -10.36 -18.77
CA GLN A 72 -1.08 -10.42 -19.86
C GLN A 72 -0.97 -11.84 -20.43
N ILE A 73 -1.00 -11.94 -21.76
CA ILE A 73 -0.85 -13.18 -22.51
C ILE A 73 0.33 -12.99 -23.46
N GLN A 74 1.39 -13.78 -23.26
CA GLN A 74 2.60 -13.77 -24.07
C GLN A 74 2.45 -14.69 -25.26
N VAL A 75 2.59 -14.17 -26.48
CA VAL A 75 2.59 -14.95 -27.73
C VAL A 75 3.97 -14.88 -28.38
N VAL A 76 4.56 -16.02 -28.63
CA VAL A 76 5.89 -16.17 -29.25
C VAL A 76 5.83 -17.00 -30.52
N GLY A 77 6.92 -17.01 -31.34
CA GLY A 77 7.01 -17.78 -32.55
C GLY A 77 6.06 -17.37 -33.68
N VAL A 78 5.67 -16.09 -33.66
CA VAL A 78 4.82 -15.49 -34.69
C VAL A 78 5.69 -15.03 -35.86
N GLU A 79 5.32 -15.35 -37.08
CA GLU A 79 6.07 -15.01 -38.29
C GLU A 79 6.09 -13.50 -38.53
N ASP A 80 4.92 -12.85 -38.45
CA ASP A 80 4.78 -11.39 -38.51
C ASP A 80 4.06 -10.85 -37.27
N PRO A 81 4.79 -10.35 -36.27
CA PRO A 81 4.21 -9.83 -35.03
C PRO A 81 3.27 -8.65 -35.22
N HIS A 82 3.52 -7.79 -36.22
CA HIS A 82 2.67 -6.64 -36.49
C HIS A 82 1.35 -7.05 -37.16
N HIS A 83 1.39 -8.01 -38.07
CA HIS A 83 0.19 -8.60 -38.64
C HIS A 83 -0.63 -9.32 -37.57
N ALA A 84 0.00 -10.15 -36.73
CA ALA A 84 -0.67 -10.84 -35.63
C ALA A 84 -1.35 -9.86 -34.66
N ARG A 85 -0.67 -8.75 -34.34
CA ARG A 85 -1.29 -7.68 -33.53
C ARG A 85 -2.61 -7.19 -34.12
N ILE A 86 -2.65 -6.92 -35.43
CA ILE A 86 -3.86 -6.43 -36.10
C ILE A 86 -4.92 -7.52 -36.12
N THR A 87 -4.56 -8.77 -36.38
CA THR A 87 -5.48 -9.90 -36.38
C THR A 87 -6.14 -10.13 -35.03
N VAL A 88 -5.37 -10.06 -33.93
CA VAL A 88 -5.92 -10.14 -32.57
C VAL A 88 -6.87 -8.97 -32.28
N LEU A 89 -6.53 -7.74 -32.70
CA LEU A 89 -7.40 -6.59 -32.54
C LEU A 89 -8.72 -6.71 -33.32
N HIS A 90 -8.71 -7.30 -34.51
CA HIS A 90 -9.94 -7.61 -35.28
C HIS A 90 -10.81 -8.67 -34.60
N ALA A 91 -10.22 -9.63 -33.87
CA ALA A 91 -10.93 -10.66 -33.13
C ALA A 91 -11.33 -10.22 -31.70
N LYS A 92 -11.18 -8.93 -31.35
CA LYS A 92 -11.40 -8.38 -30.00
C LYS A 92 -12.73 -8.83 -29.41
N ASP A 93 -13.83 -8.67 -30.12
CA ASP A 93 -15.17 -8.96 -29.60
C ASP A 93 -15.34 -10.46 -29.30
N GLU A 94 -14.78 -11.35 -30.14
CA GLU A 94 -14.78 -12.79 -29.93
C GLU A 94 -13.95 -13.17 -28.68
N ILE A 95 -12.77 -12.56 -28.53
CA ILE A 95 -11.88 -12.79 -27.37
C ILE A 95 -12.55 -12.34 -26.08
N LEU A 96 -13.11 -11.11 -26.04
CA LEU A 96 -13.78 -10.57 -24.86
C LEU A 96 -15.02 -11.37 -24.49
N LYS A 97 -15.80 -11.81 -25.48
CA LYS A 97 -16.94 -12.69 -25.25
C LYS A 97 -16.50 -14.00 -24.59
N HIS A 98 -15.48 -14.66 -25.14
CA HIS A 98 -14.98 -15.92 -24.61
C HIS A 98 -14.39 -15.76 -23.19
N ALA A 99 -13.70 -14.67 -22.91
CA ALA A 99 -13.25 -14.33 -21.57
C ALA A 99 -14.42 -14.19 -20.59
N ASN A 100 -15.47 -13.47 -20.97
CA ASN A 100 -16.65 -13.20 -20.13
C ASN A 100 -17.51 -14.44 -19.85
N GLU A 101 -17.47 -15.44 -20.72
CA GLU A 101 -18.13 -16.75 -20.51
C GLU A 101 -17.55 -17.50 -19.30
N GLN A 102 -16.34 -17.15 -18.84
CA GLN A 102 -15.66 -17.83 -17.73
C GLN A 102 -16.14 -17.38 -16.36
N ASP A 103 -16.69 -16.18 -16.23
CA ASP A 103 -17.23 -15.68 -14.96
C ASP A 103 -18.56 -14.90 -15.17
N PRO A 104 -19.67 -15.64 -15.40
CA PRO A 104 -21.00 -15.03 -15.56
C PRO A 104 -21.46 -14.25 -14.33
N ILE A 105 -20.97 -14.60 -13.12
CA ILE A 105 -21.31 -13.90 -11.88
C ILE A 105 -20.68 -12.51 -11.88
N LEU A 106 -19.40 -12.41 -12.20
CA LEU A 106 -18.72 -11.11 -12.30
C LEU A 106 -19.38 -10.23 -13.37
N VAL A 107 -19.73 -10.81 -14.52
CA VAL A 107 -20.43 -10.11 -15.61
C VAL A 107 -21.81 -9.62 -15.16
N SER A 108 -22.56 -10.44 -14.41
CA SER A 108 -23.92 -10.09 -13.95
C SER A 108 -23.95 -8.88 -12.99
N VAL A 109 -22.85 -8.64 -12.26
CA VAL A 109 -22.68 -7.46 -11.38
C VAL A 109 -22.01 -6.28 -12.08
N GLY A 110 -21.89 -6.32 -13.41
CA GLY A 110 -21.35 -5.26 -14.24
C GLY A 110 -19.83 -5.29 -14.42
N GLY A 111 -19.14 -6.30 -13.91
CA GLY A 111 -17.71 -6.54 -14.12
C GLY A 111 -17.39 -7.28 -15.42
N GLY A 112 -16.26 -7.97 -15.48
CA GLY A 112 -15.79 -8.78 -16.60
C GLY A 112 -14.78 -8.08 -17.52
N ALA A 113 -14.37 -8.77 -18.58
CA ALA A 113 -13.46 -8.24 -19.60
C ALA A 113 -14.14 -7.12 -20.40
N LYS A 114 -13.54 -5.92 -20.39
CA LYS A 114 -14.10 -4.68 -20.96
C LYS A 114 -13.37 -4.23 -22.21
N ASP A 115 -12.07 -4.50 -22.28
CA ASP A 115 -11.22 -4.05 -23.37
C ASP A 115 -10.04 -4.98 -23.58
N LEU A 116 -9.36 -4.82 -24.71
CA LEU A 116 -8.19 -5.58 -25.09
C LEU A 116 -7.17 -4.65 -25.73
N GLN A 117 -5.94 -4.76 -25.30
CA GLN A 117 -4.79 -4.05 -25.87
C GLN A 117 -3.76 -5.05 -26.39
N VAL A 118 -3.06 -4.69 -27.45
CA VAL A 118 -2.02 -5.55 -28.03
C VAL A 118 -0.79 -4.73 -28.34
N LYS A 119 0.36 -5.18 -27.87
CA LYS A 119 1.65 -4.56 -28.14
C LYS A 119 2.65 -5.59 -28.67
N VAL A 120 3.58 -5.12 -29.48
CA VAL A 120 4.77 -5.88 -29.89
C VAL A 120 5.92 -5.33 -29.06
N ILE A 121 6.70 -6.22 -28.48
CA ILE A 121 7.90 -5.86 -27.71
C ILE A 121 9.11 -6.60 -28.24
N ASP A 122 10.25 -5.94 -28.31
CA ASP A 122 11.53 -6.57 -28.60
C ASP A 122 12.11 -7.18 -27.32
N THR A 123 12.60 -8.42 -27.45
CA THR A 123 13.18 -9.14 -26.33
C THR A 123 14.50 -9.80 -26.72
N VAL A 124 15.24 -10.29 -25.73
CA VAL A 124 16.50 -11.04 -25.94
C VAL A 124 16.28 -12.36 -26.72
N GLN A 125 15.03 -12.82 -26.88
CA GLN A 125 14.65 -14.01 -27.64
C GLN A 125 13.92 -13.67 -28.95
N GLY A 126 13.99 -12.41 -29.41
CA GLY A 126 13.26 -11.89 -30.54
C GLY A 126 11.93 -11.22 -30.16
N PRO A 127 11.17 -10.76 -31.17
CA PRO A 127 9.91 -10.04 -30.91
C PRO A 127 8.84 -10.96 -30.35
N MET A 128 8.01 -10.38 -29.46
CA MET A 128 6.86 -11.05 -28.86
C MET A 128 5.61 -10.18 -29.03
N VAL A 129 4.47 -10.82 -29.20
CA VAL A 129 3.16 -10.16 -29.15
C VAL A 129 2.58 -10.34 -27.74
N ILE A 130 2.25 -9.25 -27.09
CA ILE A 130 1.64 -9.26 -25.76
C ILE A 130 0.20 -8.79 -25.88
N VAL A 131 -0.73 -9.69 -25.59
CA VAL A 131 -2.16 -9.39 -25.52
C VAL A 131 -2.54 -9.10 -24.10
N GLU A 132 -3.14 -7.94 -23.84
CA GLU A 132 -3.57 -7.49 -22.51
C GLU A 132 -5.08 -7.41 -22.47
N ILE A 133 -5.74 -8.27 -21.69
CA ILE A 133 -7.17 -8.16 -21.40
C ILE A 133 -7.38 -7.26 -20.20
N LEU A 134 -8.30 -6.29 -20.31
CA LEU A 134 -8.65 -5.35 -19.28
C LEU A 134 -9.95 -5.80 -18.61
N VAL A 135 -9.85 -6.24 -17.35
CA VAL A 135 -10.95 -6.87 -16.62
C VAL A 135 -11.39 -5.99 -15.46
N ASP A 136 -12.63 -5.55 -15.47
CA ASP A 136 -13.26 -4.92 -14.31
C ASP A 136 -13.59 -6.00 -13.27
N CYS A 137 -12.87 -5.94 -12.16
CA CYS A 137 -12.96 -6.92 -11.08
C CYS A 137 -13.94 -6.54 -9.97
N ARG A 138 -14.61 -5.37 -10.10
CA ARG A 138 -15.50 -4.85 -9.06
C ARG A 138 -14.84 -4.87 -7.68
N ASP A 139 -15.46 -5.52 -6.70
CA ASP A 139 -15.00 -5.58 -5.32
C ASP A 139 -14.02 -6.73 -5.05
N ALA A 140 -13.61 -7.50 -6.07
CA ALA A 140 -12.54 -8.47 -5.97
C ALA A 140 -11.16 -7.83 -6.24
N MET A 141 -10.09 -8.38 -5.65
CA MET A 141 -8.71 -8.06 -6.05
C MET A 141 -8.48 -8.41 -7.53
N GLY A 142 -9.00 -9.55 -7.98
CA GLY A 142 -9.13 -9.92 -9.38
C GLY A 142 -8.19 -11.00 -9.88
N ALA A 143 -7.20 -11.46 -9.12
CA ALA A 143 -6.20 -12.42 -9.62
C ALA A 143 -6.80 -13.69 -10.23
N ASN A 144 -7.75 -14.35 -9.54
CA ASN A 144 -8.36 -15.57 -10.04
C ASN A 144 -9.18 -15.32 -11.30
N ALA A 145 -10.05 -14.31 -11.32
CA ALA A 145 -10.88 -14.00 -12.48
C ALA A 145 -10.04 -13.67 -13.71
N VAL A 146 -9.04 -12.80 -13.55
CA VAL A 146 -8.15 -12.38 -14.64
C VAL A 146 -7.33 -13.55 -15.18
N ASN A 147 -6.78 -14.39 -14.29
CA ASN A 147 -6.00 -15.57 -14.71
C ASN A 147 -6.88 -16.58 -15.46
N THR A 148 -8.06 -16.90 -14.93
CA THR A 148 -9.00 -17.81 -15.56
C THR A 148 -9.41 -17.30 -16.96
N MET A 149 -9.74 -16.01 -17.08
CA MET A 149 -10.07 -15.40 -18.37
C MET A 149 -8.89 -15.44 -19.35
N SER A 150 -7.68 -15.12 -18.86
CA SER A 150 -6.45 -15.12 -19.68
C SER A 150 -6.10 -16.53 -20.17
N GLU A 151 -6.28 -17.53 -19.32
CA GLU A 151 -6.06 -18.94 -19.67
C GLU A 151 -7.08 -19.45 -20.71
N ALA A 152 -8.33 -19.09 -20.54
CA ALA A 152 -9.40 -19.52 -21.44
C ALA A 152 -9.24 -18.99 -22.87
N VAL A 153 -8.79 -17.73 -23.02
CA VAL A 153 -8.64 -17.12 -24.36
C VAL A 153 -7.32 -17.51 -25.04
N ALA A 154 -6.35 -18.10 -24.34
CA ALA A 154 -5.05 -18.44 -24.90
C ALA A 154 -5.11 -19.37 -26.13
N PRO A 155 -5.90 -20.48 -26.16
CA PRO A 155 -6.01 -21.32 -27.33
C PRO A 155 -6.62 -20.61 -28.55
N LEU A 156 -7.53 -19.66 -28.31
CA LEU A 156 -8.10 -18.84 -29.38
C LEU A 156 -7.03 -17.92 -29.98
N ILE A 157 -6.22 -17.28 -29.12
CA ILE A 157 -5.13 -16.38 -29.52
C ILE A 157 -4.05 -17.16 -30.31
N GLU A 158 -3.67 -18.36 -29.86
CA GLU A 158 -2.75 -19.23 -30.62
C GLU A 158 -3.27 -19.55 -32.03
N ARG A 159 -4.55 -19.91 -32.15
CA ARG A 159 -5.20 -20.19 -33.42
C ARG A 159 -5.22 -18.98 -34.37
N ILE A 160 -5.48 -17.80 -33.83
CA ILE A 160 -5.56 -16.55 -34.60
C ILE A 160 -4.17 -16.10 -35.08
N THR A 161 -3.15 -16.24 -34.22
CA THR A 161 -1.81 -15.71 -34.51
C THR A 161 -0.87 -16.70 -35.16
N GLY A 162 -1.16 -17.99 -35.11
CA GLY A 162 -0.24 -19.07 -35.49
C GLY A 162 0.95 -19.21 -34.53
N GLY A 163 1.02 -18.40 -33.49
CA GLY A 163 2.05 -18.45 -32.47
C GLY A 163 1.73 -19.38 -31.30
N ARG A 164 2.57 -19.38 -30.30
CA ARG A 164 2.42 -20.20 -29.09
C ARG A 164 2.35 -19.31 -27.83
N VAL A 165 1.43 -19.63 -26.93
CA VAL A 165 1.28 -18.96 -25.62
C VAL A 165 1.98 -19.78 -24.54
N TYR A 166 2.94 -19.15 -23.84
CA TYR A 166 3.57 -19.74 -22.65
C TYR A 166 3.02 -19.13 -21.37
N LEU A 167 2.90 -17.82 -21.32
CA LEU A 167 2.55 -17.09 -20.10
C LEU A 167 1.22 -16.35 -20.27
N ARG A 168 0.34 -16.53 -19.28
CA ARG A 168 -0.95 -15.86 -19.13
C ARG A 168 -1.21 -15.64 -17.66
N ILE A 169 -1.06 -14.38 -17.22
CA ILE A 169 -1.08 -14.03 -15.81
C ILE A 169 -1.47 -12.56 -15.61
N ILE A 170 -2.07 -12.27 -14.47
CA ILE A 170 -2.34 -10.91 -14.03
C ILE A 170 -1.05 -10.09 -13.88
N SER A 171 -1.11 -8.78 -14.18
CA SER A 171 -0.05 -7.84 -13.83
C SER A 171 -0.34 -7.16 -12.49
N ASN A 172 0.66 -7.15 -11.59
CA ASN A 172 0.58 -6.38 -10.36
C ASN A 172 0.80 -4.87 -10.59
N LEU A 173 1.32 -4.46 -11.74
CA LEU A 173 1.39 -3.06 -12.15
C LEU A 173 0.00 -2.60 -12.66
N ALA A 174 -0.91 -2.39 -11.73
CA ALA A 174 -2.32 -2.11 -12.00
C ALA A 174 -2.56 -0.64 -12.38
N THR A 175 -1.99 -0.18 -13.50
CA THR A 175 -2.06 1.21 -13.98
C THR A 175 -3.47 1.66 -14.35
N LYS A 176 -4.42 0.74 -14.45
CA LYS A 176 -5.84 1.04 -14.71
C LYS A 176 -6.70 1.08 -13.45
N ARG A 177 -6.11 0.76 -12.28
CA ARG A 177 -6.76 0.73 -10.98
C ARG A 177 -6.00 1.59 -9.98
N LEU A 178 -6.15 2.91 -10.13
CA LEU A 178 -5.42 3.91 -9.35
C LEU A 178 -6.30 4.50 -8.26
N ALA A 179 -5.70 4.76 -7.09
CA ALA A 179 -6.27 5.62 -6.07
C ALA A 179 -5.46 6.91 -5.95
N ARG A 180 -6.16 8.00 -5.69
CA ARG A 180 -5.64 9.35 -5.53
C ARG A 180 -6.13 9.96 -4.24
N ALA A 181 -5.29 10.73 -3.59
CA ALA A 181 -5.72 11.57 -2.47
C ALA A 181 -5.01 12.92 -2.51
N LYS A 182 -5.69 13.92 -1.94
CA LYS A 182 -5.18 15.28 -1.71
C LYS A 182 -5.49 15.70 -0.29
N VAL A 183 -4.56 16.47 0.30
CA VAL A 183 -4.75 17.11 1.61
C VAL A 183 -4.20 18.54 1.56
N VAL A 184 -4.84 19.44 2.29
CA VAL A 184 -4.32 20.78 2.59
C VAL A 184 -4.13 20.88 4.09
N ILE A 185 -2.93 21.29 4.51
CA ILE A 185 -2.59 21.48 5.93
C ILE A 185 -2.29 22.96 6.18
N ALA A 186 -2.99 23.57 7.11
CA ALA A 186 -2.71 24.94 7.52
C ALA A 186 -1.26 25.04 8.05
N LYS A 187 -0.52 26.05 7.60
CA LYS A 187 0.88 26.25 8.01
C LYS A 187 1.04 26.34 9.52
N GLU A 188 0.09 26.94 10.22
CA GLU A 188 0.08 27.02 11.69
C GLU A 188 -0.04 25.65 12.35
N ALA A 189 -0.84 24.74 11.75
CA ALA A 189 -1.04 23.40 12.26
C ALA A 189 0.19 22.50 12.08
N VAL A 190 0.96 22.70 11.01
CA VAL A 190 2.16 21.89 10.75
C VAL A 190 3.39 22.36 11.53
N GLY A 191 3.37 23.56 12.07
CA GLY A 191 4.46 24.14 12.88
C GLY A 191 5.06 25.44 12.32
N GLY A 192 4.37 26.09 11.39
CA GLY A 192 4.75 27.35 10.77
C GLY A 192 5.37 27.21 9.40
N GLU A 193 5.60 28.35 8.77
CA GLU A 193 6.06 28.43 7.37
C GLU A 193 7.44 27.80 7.16
N ALA A 194 8.34 27.92 8.15
CA ALA A 194 9.66 27.29 8.10
C ALA A 194 9.58 25.74 8.03
N VAL A 195 8.61 25.14 8.73
CA VAL A 195 8.39 23.68 8.67
C VAL A 195 7.80 23.27 7.32
N VAL A 196 6.89 24.09 6.75
CA VAL A 196 6.39 23.88 5.38
C VAL A 196 7.54 23.86 4.39
N ASP A 197 8.42 24.87 4.44
CA ASP A 197 9.58 24.97 3.56
C ASP A 197 10.54 23.78 3.76
N GLY A 198 10.77 23.34 5.00
CA GLY A 198 11.56 22.15 5.32
C GLY A 198 10.97 20.86 4.72
N ILE A 199 9.65 20.68 4.77
CA ILE A 199 8.96 19.55 4.13
C ILE A 199 9.13 19.58 2.62
N ILE A 200 8.99 20.75 1.97
CA ILE A 200 9.19 20.92 0.54
C ILE A 200 10.65 20.56 0.14
N GLN A 201 11.65 20.99 0.92
CA GLN A 201 13.05 20.65 0.67
C GLN A 201 13.30 19.14 0.83
N ALA A 202 12.73 18.51 1.86
CA ALA A 202 12.84 17.07 2.08
C ALA A 202 12.18 16.26 0.94
N TYR A 203 11.05 16.74 0.41
CA TYR A 203 10.41 16.18 -0.79
C TYR A 203 11.29 16.38 -2.03
N ALA A 204 11.83 17.59 -2.27
CA ALA A 204 12.67 17.89 -3.40
C ALA A 204 13.92 16.98 -3.43
N PHE A 205 14.50 16.69 -2.28
CA PHE A 205 15.57 15.72 -2.16
C PHE A 205 15.12 14.30 -2.58
N ALA A 206 13.98 13.82 -2.09
CA ALA A 206 13.45 12.53 -2.49
C ALA A 206 13.12 12.45 -4.00
N ALA A 207 12.63 13.55 -4.59
CA ALA A 207 12.32 13.62 -6.01
C ALA A 207 13.57 13.59 -6.91
N SER A 208 14.75 13.89 -6.34
CA SER A 208 16.02 14.03 -7.08
C SER A 208 17.00 12.89 -6.85
N ASP A 209 16.92 12.21 -5.72
CA ASP A 209 17.87 11.18 -5.30
C ASP A 209 17.17 9.82 -5.07
N PRO A 210 17.60 8.73 -5.74
CA PRO A 210 16.94 7.43 -5.64
C PRO A 210 17.09 6.79 -4.26
N TYR A 211 18.17 7.03 -3.52
CA TYR A 211 18.37 6.50 -2.17
C TYR A 211 17.37 7.13 -1.21
N ARG A 212 17.24 8.46 -1.27
CA ARG A 212 16.24 9.16 -0.46
C ARG A 212 14.82 8.80 -0.89
N CYS A 213 14.56 8.64 -2.18
CA CYS A 213 13.27 8.25 -2.73
C CYS A 213 12.82 6.87 -2.20
N ALA A 214 13.73 5.90 -2.13
CA ALA A 214 13.44 4.57 -1.60
C ALA A 214 12.93 4.63 -0.14
N THR A 215 13.59 5.43 0.70
CA THR A 215 13.17 5.63 2.09
C THR A 215 11.86 6.43 2.19
N HIS A 216 11.66 7.39 1.30
CA HIS A 216 10.42 8.17 1.21
C HIS A 216 9.22 7.27 0.87
N ASN A 217 9.33 6.44 -0.15
CA ASN A 217 8.27 5.53 -0.57
C ASN A 217 8.05 4.39 0.44
N LYS A 218 9.11 3.88 1.09
CA LYS A 218 8.97 2.95 2.22
C LYS A 218 8.10 3.58 3.32
N GLY A 219 8.31 4.86 3.62
CA GLY A 219 7.50 5.60 4.58
C GLY A 219 6.02 5.68 4.19
N VAL A 220 5.69 5.89 2.90
CA VAL A 220 4.33 5.81 2.37
C VAL A 220 3.74 4.41 2.58
N MET A 221 4.50 3.39 2.22
CA MET A 221 4.06 1.99 2.27
C MET A 221 3.91 1.46 3.69
N ASN A 222 4.58 2.02 4.70
CA ASN A 222 4.30 1.71 6.11
C ASN A 222 2.81 1.87 6.44
N GLY A 223 2.19 2.94 5.96
CA GLY A 223 0.75 3.16 6.15
C GLY A 223 -0.09 2.23 5.28
N VAL A 224 0.21 2.17 3.99
CA VAL A 224 -0.57 1.40 3.00
C VAL A 224 -0.53 -0.10 3.32
N SER A 225 0.67 -0.68 3.47
CA SER A 225 0.85 -2.12 3.69
C SER A 225 0.26 -2.58 5.02
N ALA A 226 0.28 -1.73 6.07
CA ALA A 226 -0.34 -2.05 7.35
C ALA A 226 -1.88 -2.21 7.25
N VAL A 227 -2.55 -1.38 6.45
CA VAL A 227 -4.00 -1.49 6.21
C VAL A 227 -4.30 -2.68 5.28
N VAL A 228 -3.49 -2.88 4.25
CA VAL A 228 -3.62 -4.02 3.33
C VAL A 228 -3.52 -5.34 4.10
N LEU A 229 -2.55 -5.47 5.01
CA LEU A 229 -2.40 -6.65 5.88
C LEU A 229 -3.59 -6.80 6.83
N ALA A 230 -4.00 -5.73 7.51
CA ALA A 230 -5.12 -5.74 8.45
C ALA A 230 -6.45 -6.16 7.79
N THR A 231 -6.64 -5.86 6.50
CA THR A 231 -7.84 -6.20 5.71
C THR A 231 -7.73 -7.55 4.98
N GLY A 232 -6.61 -8.28 5.15
CA GLY A 232 -6.39 -9.59 4.54
C GLY A 232 -6.15 -9.53 3.03
N ASN A 233 -5.67 -8.39 2.51
CA ASN A 233 -5.26 -8.21 1.13
C ASN A 233 -3.77 -8.57 0.93
N ASP A 234 -3.33 -8.68 -0.32
CA ASP A 234 -1.95 -9.07 -0.67
C ASP A 234 -1.00 -7.88 -0.61
N THR A 235 -0.19 -7.83 0.47
CA THR A 235 0.83 -6.78 0.67
C THR A 235 1.93 -6.82 -0.39
N ARG A 236 2.32 -8.01 -0.89
CA ARG A 236 3.37 -8.16 -1.90
C ARG A 236 2.92 -7.64 -3.26
N ALA A 237 1.67 -7.89 -3.64
CA ALA A 237 1.09 -7.34 -4.86
C ALA A 237 1.02 -5.81 -4.81
N MET A 238 0.63 -5.25 -3.65
CA MET A 238 0.56 -3.80 -3.44
C MET A 238 1.95 -3.14 -3.48
N GLU A 239 2.94 -3.70 -2.79
CA GLU A 239 4.32 -3.21 -2.79
C GLU A 239 4.91 -3.25 -4.21
N ALA A 240 4.83 -4.41 -4.89
CA ALA A 240 5.31 -4.56 -6.25
C ALA A 240 4.67 -3.55 -7.21
N GLY A 241 3.35 -3.40 -7.14
CA GLY A 241 2.61 -2.44 -7.95
C GLY A 241 3.02 -0.99 -7.70
N ALA A 242 3.11 -0.58 -6.42
CA ALA A 242 3.47 0.79 -6.04
C ALA A 242 4.89 1.17 -6.49
N HIS A 243 5.88 0.31 -6.24
CA HIS A 243 7.27 0.59 -6.62
C HIS A 243 7.49 0.51 -8.14
N ALA A 244 6.83 -0.42 -8.84
CA ALA A 244 6.84 -0.45 -10.30
C ALA A 244 6.20 0.81 -10.90
N TYR A 245 5.08 1.29 -10.31
CA TYR A 245 4.43 2.53 -10.72
C TYR A 245 5.33 3.76 -10.50
N ALA A 246 6.00 3.84 -9.36
CA ALA A 246 6.98 4.88 -9.07
C ALA A 246 8.14 4.93 -10.08
N SER A 247 8.40 3.83 -10.79
CA SER A 247 9.48 3.69 -11.78
C SER A 247 9.00 3.75 -13.25
N ILE A 248 7.69 3.84 -13.50
CA ILE A 248 7.10 3.70 -14.85
C ILE A 248 7.62 4.73 -15.87
N SER A 249 8.07 5.88 -15.39
CA SER A 249 8.66 6.95 -16.24
C SER A 249 10.12 6.68 -16.63
N GLY A 250 10.67 5.51 -16.30
CA GLY A 250 12.10 5.19 -16.47
C GLY A 250 13.00 5.71 -15.35
N ARG A 251 12.45 6.42 -14.37
CA ARG A 251 13.15 6.92 -13.19
C ARG A 251 12.29 6.69 -11.95
N TYR A 252 12.88 6.17 -10.88
CA TYR A 252 12.20 5.97 -9.61
C TYR A 252 11.88 7.30 -8.94
N LYS A 253 10.59 7.55 -8.66
CA LYS A 253 10.07 8.82 -8.14
C LYS A 253 9.25 8.62 -6.87
N PRO A 254 9.09 9.67 -6.03
CA PRO A 254 8.12 9.65 -4.94
C PRO A 254 6.70 9.36 -5.44
N LEU A 255 5.96 8.58 -4.64
CA LEU A 255 4.52 8.35 -4.83
C LEU A 255 3.68 9.57 -4.43
N THR A 256 4.26 10.47 -3.65
CA THR A 256 3.62 11.71 -3.18
C THR A 256 4.28 12.94 -3.81
N VAL A 257 3.50 14.02 -3.89
CA VAL A 257 3.99 15.36 -4.26
C VAL A 257 3.59 16.35 -3.18
N TRP A 258 4.53 17.21 -2.77
CA TRP A 258 4.31 18.25 -1.76
C TRP A 258 4.62 19.62 -2.33
N GLU A 259 3.67 20.53 -2.15
CA GLU A 259 3.69 21.89 -2.68
C GLU A 259 3.22 22.90 -1.60
N LYS A 260 3.54 24.18 -1.82
CA LYS A 260 3.11 25.28 -0.98
C LYS A 260 2.07 26.13 -1.71
N THR A 261 0.95 26.44 -1.07
CA THR A 261 -0.03 27.37 -1.62
C THR A 261 0.48 28.82 -1.59
N ARG A 262 -0.23 29.71 -2.27
CA ARG A 262 0.08 31.16 -2.22
C ARG A 262 -0.05 31.73 -0.80
N GLU A 263 -0.94 31.17 0.00
CA GLU A 263 -1.20 31.55 1.42
C GLU A 263 -0.17 30.95 2.37
N GLY A 264 0.71 30.08 1.88
CA GLY A 264 1.76 29.41 2.64
C GLY A 264 1.35 28.06 3.24
N ASP A 265 0.14 27.58 3.01
CA ASP A 265 -0.32 26.27 3.47
C ASP A 265 0.38 25.13 2.69
N LEU A 266 0.52 23.98 3.32
CA LEU A 266 1.10 22.78 2.70
C LEU A 266 0.02 22.00 1.95
N VAL A 267 0.30 21.64 0.71
CA VAL A 267 -0.55 20.74 -0.10
C VAL A 267 0.21 19.45 -0.37
N GLY A 268 -0.44 18.32 -0.10
CA GLY A 268 0.06 17.00 -0.47
C GLY A 268 -0.88 16.27 -1.41
N THR A 269 -0.33 15.55 -2.36
CA THR A 269 -1.06 14.63 -3.24
C THR A 269 -0.35 13.30 -3.34
N ILE A 270 -1.11 12.25 -3.63
CA ILE A 270 -0.61 10.89 -3.88
C ILE A 270 -1.40 10.25 -5.00
N GLU A 271 -0.73 9.45 -5.82
CA GLU A 271 -1.35 8.51 -6.76
C GLU A 271 -0.59 7.19 -6.71
N LEU A 272 -1.32 6.07 -6.57
CA LEU A 272 -0.74 4.73 -6.56
C LEU A 272 -1.74 3.68 -7.07
N PRO A 273 -1.26 2.56 -7.64
CA PRO A 273 -2.12 1.44 -7.98
C PRO A 273 -2.60 0.72 -6.73
N VAL A 274 -3.88 0.30 -6.73
CA VAL A 274 -4.53 -0.32 -5.57
C VAL A 274 -5.24 -1.62 -5.96
N ALA A 275 -4.48 -2.71 -6.04
CA ALA A 275 -4.99 -4.04 -6.34
C ALA A 275 -5.51 -4.73 -5.07
N VAL A 276 -6.65 -4.24 -4.55
CA VAL A 276 -7.29 -4.74 -3.32
C VAL A 276 -8.73 -5.17 -3.56
N GLY A 277 -9.28 -5.98 -2.66
CA GLY A 277 -10.66 -6.41 -2.71
C GLY A 277 -11.29 -6.57 -1.33
N LEU A 278 -12.61 -6.62 -1.31
CA LEU A 278 -13.44 -6.90 -0.13
C LEU A 278 -14.14 -8.26 -0.21
N VAL A 279 -14.12 -8.90 -1.38
CA VAL A 279 -14.76 -10.19 -1.63
C VAL A 279 -13.72 -11.25 -2.02
N GLY A 280 -13.91 -12.47 -1.52
CA GLY A 280 -13.01 -13.60 -1.80
C GLY A 280 -11.74 -13.60 -0.94
N GLY A 281 -10.84 -14.55 -1.23
CA GLY A 281 -9.52 -14.68 -0.63
C GLY A 281 -9.46 -14.65 0.91
N ALA A 282 -8.32 -14.21 1.43
CA ALA A 282 -8.08 -14.12 2.87
C ALA A 282 -8.97 -13.08 3.57
N THR A 283 -9.42 -12.03 2.89
CA THR A 283 -10.37 -11.03 3.42
C THR A 283 -11.64 -11.69 3.94
N LYS A 284 -12.16 -12.70 3.24
CA LYS A 284 -13.35 -13.45 3.63
C LYS A 284 -13.02 -14.57 4.62
N ALA A 285 -11.90 -15.24 4.47
CA ALA A 285 -11.51 -16.41 5.24
C ALA A 285 -10.96 -16.07 6.63
N HIS A 286 -10.22 -14.97 6.78
CA HIS A 286 -9.55 -14.59 8.02
C HIS A 286 -10.51 -13.83 8.96
N PRO A 287 -10.82 -14.33 10.19
CA PRO A 287 -11.82 -13.71 11.08
C PRO A 287 -11.46 -12.27 11.47
N VAL A 288 -10.18 -12.02 11.76
CA VAL A 288 -9.70 -10.68 12.17
C VAL A 288 -9.83 -9.70 11.00
N ALA A 289 -9.46 -10.09 9.78
CA ALA A 289 -9.62 -9.24 8.60
C ALA A 289 -11.10 -8.85 8.38
N ARG A 290 -12.03 -9.79 8.56
CA ARG A 290 -13.47 -9.50 8.49
C ARG A 290 -13.94 -8.49 9.53
N VAL A 291 -13.42 -8.57 10.76
CA VAL A 291 -13.71 -7.60 11.82
C VAL A 291 -13.12 -6.24 11.46
N ASN A 292 -11.89 -6.22 10.99
CA ASN A 292 -11.21 -4.99 10.58
C ASN A 292 -11.94 -4.26 9.45
N VAL A 293 -12.41 -4.98 8.42
CA VAL A 293 -13.24 -4.40 7.35
C VAL A 293 -14.55 -3.80 7.91
N LYS A 294 -15.17 -4.44 8.92
CA LYS A 294 -16.37 -3.90 9.59
C LYS A 294 -16.06 -2.64 10.40
N ILE A 295 -14.93 -2.60 11.12
CA ILE A 295 -14.47 -1.40 11.85
C ILE A 295 -14.21 -0.27 10.88
N LEU A 296 -13.50 -0.54 9.78
CA LEU A 296 -13.19 0.42 8.73
C LEU A 296 -14.47 0.97 8.07
N GLY A 297 -15.50 0.16 7.93
CA GLY A 297 -16.82 0.57 7.45
C GLY A 297 -16.91 0.88 5.96
N VAL A 298 -15.91 0.45 5.16
CA VAL A 298 -15.90 0.55 3.70
C VAL A 298 -16.89 -0.43 3.07
N LYS A 299 -17.50 -0.06 1.94
CA LYS A 299 -18.51 -0.84 1.24
C LYS A 299 -18.02 -1.42 -0.08
N THR A 300 -17.03 -0.77 -0.70
CA THR A 300 -16.48 -1.14 -1.99
C THR A 300 -14.96 -1.20 -1.95
N ALA A 301 -14.36 -1.93 -2.88
CA ALA A 301 -12.91 -1.97 -3.05
C ALA A 301 -12.34 -0.61 -3.46
N THR A 302 -13.12 0.22 -4.16
CA THR A 302 -12.76 1.60 -4.50
C THR A 302 -12.69 2.46 -3.25
N GLU A 303 -13.67 2.38 -2.34
CA GLU A 303 -13.63 3.10 -1.04
C GLU A 303 -12.43 2.65 -0.19
N LEU A 304 -12.08 1.35 -0.19
CA LEU A 304 -10.84 0.88 0.44
C LEU A 304 -9.60 1.50 -0.22
N GLY A 305 -9.57 1.61 -1.55
CA GLY A 305 -8.50 2.28 -2.29
C GLY A 305 -8.32 3.75 -1.89
N GLU A 306 -9.41 4.49 -1.70
CA GLU A 306 -9.39 5.87 -1.21
C GLU A 306 -8.76 5.98 0.18
N VAL A 307 -9.12 5.07 1.09
CA VAL A 307 -8.50 4.98 2.43
C VAL A 307 -7.01 4.70 2.33
N LEU A 308 -6.59 3.78 1.45
CA LEU A 308 -5.17 3.44 1.24
C LEU A 308 -4.36 4.63 0.73
N ALA A 309 -4.89 5.42 -0.19
CA ALA A 309 -4.22 6.64 -0.65
C ALA A 309 -4.09 7.67 0.49
N CYS A 310 -5.15 7.87 1.28
CA CYS A 310 -5.15 8.81 2.40
C CYS A 310 -4.18 8.42 3.52
N ILE A 311 -4.13 7.13 3.90
CA ILE A 311 -3.21 6.65 4.94
C ILE A 311 -1.76 6.77 4.48
N GLY A 312 -1.46 6.44 3.21
CA GLY A 312 -0.13 6.61 2.63
C GLY A 312 0.35 8.07 2.63
N LEU A 313 -0.52 8.99 2.25
CA LEU A 313 -0.25 10.42 2.27
C LEU A 313 -0.04 10.96 3.69
N ALA A 314 -0.89 10.56 4.65
CA ALA A 314 -0.77 10.92 6.05
C ALA A 314 0.53 10.40 6.68
N GLN A 315 0.89 9.15 6.40
CA GLN A 315 2.12 8.53 6.89
C GLN A 315 3.35 9.26 6.38
N ASN A 316 3.36 9.64 5.10
CA ASN A 316 4.45 10.39 4.50
C ASN A 316 4.56 11.81 5.08
N LEU A 317 3.44 12.52 5.29
CA LEU A 317 3.42 13.83 5.96
C LEU A 317 4.09 13.78 7.32
N ALA A 318 3.71 12.80 8.15
CA ALA A 318 4.26 12.68 9.50
C ALA A 318 5.77 12.45 9.48
N ALA A 319 6.27 11.61 8.57
CA ALA A 319 7.69 11.34 8.40
C ALA A 319 8.46 12.60 7.93
N LEU A 320 7.94 13.30 6.92
CA LEU A 320 8.57 14.52 6.40
C LEU A 320 8.61 15.64 7.44
N ARG A 321 7.50 15.80 8.19
CA ARG A 321 7.44 16.79 9.29
C ARG A 321 8.49 16.48 10.37
N ALA A 322 8.57 15.22 10.82
CA ALA A 322 9.56 14.83 11.82
C ALA A 322 11.01 15.06 11.33
N LEU A 323 11.29 14.85 10.03
CA LEU A 323 12.60 15.12 9.43
C LEU A 323 12.91 16.62 9.33
N ALA A 324 11.89 17.44 9.03
CA ALA A 324 12.06 18.87 8.80
C ALA A 324 12.15 19.70 10.09
N ASP A 325 11.59 19.22 11.20
CA ASP A 325 11.48 19.96 12.47
C ASP A 325 12.41 19.39 13.55
N GLU A 326 12.06 18.24 14.12
CA GLU A 326 12.72 17.73 15.33
C GLU A 326 13.82 16.69 15.07
N GLY A 327 13.85 16.13 13.87
CA GLY A 327 14.62 14.92 13.53
C GLY A 327 13.93 13.63 14.04
N ILE A 328 13.96 12.58 13.20
CA ILE A 328 13.23 11.32 13.46
C ILE A 328 13.65 10.66 14.77
N GLN A 329 14.91 10.78 15.18
CA GLN A 329 15.40 10.12 16.39
C GLN A 329 14.75 10.59 17.67
N ARG A 330 14.37 11.87 17.79
CA ARG A 330 13.74 12.39 19.02
C ARG A 330 12.37 11.78 19.30
N GLY A 331 11.53 11.63 18.27
CA GLY A 331 10.21 11.00 18.42
C GLY A 331 10.29 9.49 18.66
N HIS A 332 11.23 8.80 18.00
CA HIS A 332 11.47 7.37 18.20
C HIS A 332 12.16 7.06 19.54
N MET A 333 12.96 7.98 20.08
CA MET A 333 13.74 7.74 21.30
C MET A 333 12.84 7.50 22.53
N ALA A 334 11.72 8.20 22.67
CA ALA A 334 10.82 7.99 23.81
C ALA A 334 10.12 6.60 23.77
N LEU A 335 9.73 6.14 22.57
CA LEU A 335 9.11 4.82 22.40
C LEU A 335 10.15 3.70 22.47
N HIS A 336 11.34 3.91 21.93
CA HIS A 336 12.45 2.99 22.05
C HIS A 336 12.91 2.88 23.51
N ALA A 337 12.96 3.98 24.24
CA ALA A 337 13.25 4.00 25.68
C ALA A 337 12.25 3.15 26.48
N ARG A 338 10.95 3.18 26.10
CA ARG A 338 9.93 2.36 26.76
C ARG A 338 10.16 0.86 26.54
N ASN A 339 10.49 0.46 25.32
CA ASN A 339 10.81 -0.93 25.00
C ASN A 339 12.07 -1.40 25.77
N ILE A 340 13.12 -0.57 25.82
CA ILE A 340 14.34 -0.84 26.57
C ILE A 340 14.05 -0.92 28.08
N ALA A 341 13.21 -0.05 28.63
CA ALA A 341 12.85 -0.10 30.04
C ALA A 341 12.11 -1.42 30.38
N VAL A 342 11.18 -1.86 29.52
CA VAL A 342 10.46 -3.12 29.69
C VAL A 342 11.42 -4.31 29.53
N GLU A 343 12.29 -4.29 28.52
CA GLU A 343 13.33 -5.33 28.31
C GLU A 343 14.29 -5.42 29.50
N ALA A 344 14.62 -4.29 30.12
CA ALA A 344 15.41 -4.25 31.35
C ALA A 344 14.69 -4.82 32.59
N GLY A 345 13.37 -5.08 32.50
CA GLY A 345 12.55 -5.61 33.58
C GLY A 345 11.66 -4.58 34.30
N ALA A 346 11.54 -3.35 33.78
CA ALA A 346 10.61 -2.37 34.33
C ALA A 346 9.15 -2.79 34.13
N THR A 347 8.32 -2.60 35.18
CA THR A 347 6.89 -2.89 35.13
C THR A 347 6.07 -1.75 35.75
N GLY A 348 4.82 -1.58 35.33
CA GLY A 348 3.93 -0.53 35.87
C GLY A 348 4.50 0.88 35.75
N ASP A 349 4.40 1.67 36.79
CA ASP A 349 4.86 3.08 36.84
C ASP A 349 6.38 3.24 36.74
N LEU A 350 7.14 2.17 37.02
CA LEU A 350 8.59 2.18 36.87
C LEU A 350 9.03 2.32 35.41
N VAL A 351 8.22 1.86 34.47
CA VAL A 351 8.52 2.03 33.03
C VAL A 351 8.63 3.53 32.71
N ASP A 352 7.67 4.33 33.12
CA ASP A 352 7.65 5.77 32.83
C ASP A 352 8.79 6.50 33.55
N THR A 353 9.10 6.12 34.80
CA THR A 353 10.22 6.68 35.57
C THR A 353 11.57 6.39 34.92
N VAL A 354 11.81 5.15 34.49
CA VAL A 354 13.07 4.74 33.81
C VAL A 354 13.19 5.43 32.46
N VAL A 355 12.09 5.48 31.69
CA VAL A 355 12.06 6.19 30.40
C VAL A 355 12.41 7.65 30.56
N GLN A 356 11.78 8.34 31.52
CA GLN A 356 12.04 9.75 31.74
C GLN A 356 13.51 10.02 32.05
N ARG A 357 14.12 9.27 32.96
CA ARG A 357 15.55 9.40 33.29
C ARG A 357 16.46 9.10 32.10
N MET A 358 16.23 8.01 31.35
CA MET A 358 17.03 7.70 30.15
C MET A 358 16.96 8.81 29.09
N VAL A 359 15.79 9.46 28.93
CA VAL A 359 15.60 10.56 27.97
C VAL A 359 16.31 11.83 28.47
N GLU A 360 16.17 12.18 29.74
CA GLU A 360 16.83 13.35 30.36
C GLU A 360 18.37 13.24 30.29
N GLU A 361 18.90 12.04 30.55
CA GLU A 361 20.33 11.72 30.48
C GLU A 361 20.84 11.53 29.04
N LYS A 362 19.94 11.45 28.05
CA LYS A 362 20.25 11.10 26.65
C LYS A 362 20.98 9.76 26.49
N MET A 363 20.70 8.82 27.40
CA MET A 363 21.34 7.50 27.46
C MET A 363 20.29 6.39 27.38
N ILE A 364 19.69 6.23 26.19
CA ILE A 364 18.68 5.22 25.93
C ILE A 364 19.35 3.91 25.54
N ARG A 365 19.70 3.11 26.56
CA ARG A 365 20.44 1.85 26.43
C ARG A 365 20.00 0.87 27.51
N LEU A 366 20.07 -0.44 27.19
CA LEU A 366 19.64 -1.51 28.09
C LEU A 366 20.45 -1.53 29.42
N ASP A 367 21.77 -1.37 29.32
CA ASP A 367 22.62 -1.30 30.49
C ASP A 367 22.28 -0.14 31.42
N ARG A 368 21.92 1.04 30.86
CA ARG A 368 21.50 2.19 31.69
C ARG A 368 20.12 1.96 32.31
N ALA A 369 19.19 1.35 31.57
CA ALA A 369 17.87 1.00 32.11
C ALA A 369 17.99 0.03 33.29
N GLN A 370 18.86 -0.99 33.19
CA GLN A 370 19.15 -1.94 34.26
C GLN A 370 19.77 -1.25 35.50
N GLN A 371 20.72 -0.31 35.29
CA GLN A 371 21.30 0.49 36.37
C GLN A 371 20.24 1.35 37.06
N LEU A 372 19.36 2.00 36.31
CA LEU A 372 18.27 2.80 36.86
C LEU A 372 17.30 1.96 37.68
N LEU A 373 16.98 0.76 37.25
CA LEU A 373 16.13 -0.17 38.02
C LEU A 373 16.80 -0.57 39.34
N HIS A 374 18.11 -0.85 39.30
CA HIS A 374 18.87 -1.14 40.52
C HIS A 374 18.92 0.06 41.46
N GLU A 375 19.11 1.29 40.94
CA GLU A 375 19.06 2.55 41.73
C GLU A 375 17.67 2.77 42.38
N LEU A 376 16.60 2.27 41.73
CA LEU A 376 15.23 2.34 42.23
C LEU A 376 14.83 1.13 43.13
N GLY A 377 15.80 0.30 43.50
CA GLY A 377 15.62 -0.82 44.43
C GLY A 377 14.92 -2.07 43.81
N VAL A 378 14.94 -2.20 42.48
CA VAL A 378 14.38 -3.37 41.78
C VAL A 378 15.53 -4.33 41.45
N GLU A 379 15.48 -5.54 41.99
CA GLU A 379 16.41 -6.63 41.59
C GLU A 379 16.07 -7.07 40.17
N THR A 380 16.92 -6.76 39.21
CA THR A 380 16.82 -7.27 37.84
C THR A 380 17.32 -8.74 37.83
N ARG A 381 16.49 -9.65 37.35
CA ARG A 381 16.95 -11.02 37.07
C ARG A 381 18.04 -10.93 36.00
N SER A 382 19.26 -11.27 36.39
CA SER A 382 20.36 -11.55 35.45
C SER A 382 19.96 -12.80 34.62
N THR A 383 19.74 -12.58 33.31
CA THR A 383 19.64 -13.66 32.32
C THR A 383 21.00 -14.20 31.97
#